data_2b7e22472c8580c4c32d74c36899aa2c
#
_entry.id   2b7e22472c8580c4c32d74c36899aa2c
#
_cell.length_a   1.000
_cell.length_b   1.000
_cell.length_c   1.000
_cell.angle_alpha   90.00
_cell.angle_beta   90.00
_cell.angle_gamma   90.00
#
_symmetry.space_group_name_H-M   'P 1'
#
loop_
_entity.id
_entity.type
_entity.pdbx_description
1 polymer ?
#
loop_
_entity_poly.entity_id
_entity_poly.type
_entity_poly.pdbx_seq_one_letter_code
_entity_poly.pdbx_strand_id
1 'polypeptide(L)'
;NMAIRGIDADFGPYQADTFFNDLHKTLKADFIMANPPFNLSGWGADKLAEDVRWQYGTPPAGNANFAWLQHMIFHLAPAGRIGMVLANGSLSSQSGGEGDIRKNIINADLVECIVAMPTQLFYTTQIPVSLWFINKQKKQLGKTLFIDARKMGTMVSRKLRELTDGDIKKIVDTYEAFVDGTLEDVKGFCAVADLQEIEKQDFILTP
;
A
#
# COMPACT_ATOMS: atom_id res chain seq x y z
N ASN A 1 3.00 -18.48 -15.19
CA ASN A 1 4.32 -17.98 -14.74
C ASN A 1 4.89 -18.78 -13.56
N MET A 2 4.10 -19.11 -12.51
CA MET A 2 4.60 -19.84 -11.33
C MET A 2 5.08 -21.23 -11.71
N ALA A 3 4.27 -22.01 -12.43
CA ALA A 3 4.63 -23.36 -12.90
C ALA A 3 5.91 -23.37 -13.77
N ILE A 4 6.08 -22.38 -14.66
CA ILE A 4 7.29 -22.25 -15.50
C ILE A 4 8.56 -22.05 -14.65
N ARG A 5 8.40 -21.45 -13.46
CA ARG A 5 9.50 -21.18 -12.51
C ARG A 5 9.66 -22.28 -11.46
N GLY A 6 8.87 -23.34 -11.53
CA GLY A 6 8.90 -24.43 -10.54
C GLY A 6 8.42 -24.01 -9.15
N ILE A 7 7.56 -22.99 -9.07
CA ILE A 7 7.02 -22.48 -7.82
C ILE A 7 5.64 -23.10 -7.63
N ASP A 8 5.46 -23.84 -6.56
CA ASP A 8 4.15 -24.32 -6.13
C ASP A 8 3.31 -23.15 -5.62
N ALA A 9 2.03 -23.11 -6.03
CA ALA A 9 1.10 -22.08 -5.61
C ALA A 9 -0.32 -22.64 -5.51
N ASP A 10 -1.00 -22.27 -4.45
CA ASP A 10 -2.42 -22.54 -4.28
C ASP A 10 -3.23 -21.39 -4.89
N PHE A 11 -3.80 -21.61 -6.06
CA PHE A 11 -4.67 -20.65 -6.75
C PHE A 11 -6.15 -20.85 -6.41
N GLY A 12 -6.48 -21.82 -5.56
CA GLY A 12 -7.84 -22.29 -5.38
C GLY A 12 -8.35 -23.13 -6.55
N PRO A 13 -9.53 -23.74 -6.42
CA PRO A 13 -10.05 -24.73 -7.38
C PRO A 13 -10.58 -24.11 -8.69
N TYR A 14 -10.86 -22.80 -8.73
CA TYR A 14 -11.40 -22.10 -9.90
C TYR A 14 -11.17 -20.59 -9.79
N GLN A 15 -11.41 -19.87 -10.88
CA GLN A 15 -11.36 -18.40 -10.91
C GLN A 15 -12.57 -17.84 -10.13
N ALA A 16 -12.31 -16.94 -9.21
CA ALA A 16 -13.32 -16.32 -8.36
C ALA A 16 -13.12 -14.80 -8.24
N ASP A 17 -14.19 -14.09 -7.90
CA ASP A 17 -14.14 -12.69 -7.49
C ASP A 17 -13.63 -12.60 -6.05
N THR A 18 -12.54 -11.89 -5.84
CA THR A 18 -11.87 -11.79 -4.53
C THR A 18 -12.77 -11.22 -3.43
N PHE A 19 -13.66 -10.29 -3.77
CA PHE A 19 -14.54 -9.67 -2.78
C PHE A 19 -15.75 -10.54 -2.47
N PHE A 20 -16.37 -11.16 -3.48
CA PHE A 20 -17.62 -11.93 -3.32
C PHE A 20 -17.39 -13.41 -3.01
N ASN A 21 -16.29 -13.95 -3.46
CA ASN A 21 -16.01 -15.38 -3.31
C ASN A 21 -14.53 -15.61 -3.00
N ASP A 22 -14.14 -15.21 -1.80
CA ASP A 22 -12.80 -15.46 -1.29
C ASP A 22 -12.56 -16.97 -1.12
N LEU A 23 -11.66 -17.53 -1.93
CA LEU A 23 -11.32 -18.95 -1.91
C LEU A 23 -10.37 -19.32 -0.77
N HIS A 24 -9.76 -18.34 -0.12
CA HIS A 24 -8.73 -18.52 0.91
C HIS A 24 -9.13 -17.89 2.25
N LYS A 25 -10.39 -18.01 2.64
CA LYS A 25 -10.99 -17.32 3.82
C LYS A 25 -10.20 -17.42 5.12
N THR A 26 -9.50 -18.51 5.32
CA THR A 26 -8.72 -18.78 6.55
C THR A 26 -7.23 -18.50 6.40
N LEU A 27 -6.78 -18.13 5.21
CA LEU A 27 -5.37 -17.81 4.96
C LEU A 27 -4.92 -16.66 5.84
N LYS A 28 -3.78 -16.82 6.50
CA LYS A 28 -3.04 -15.77 7.18
C LYS A 28 -1.61 -15.76 6.64
N ALA A 29 -1.31 -14.79 5.81
CA ALA A 29 -0.03 -14.67 5.12
C ALA A 29 0.98 -13.87 5.94
N ASP A 30 2.23 -14.31 5.96
CA ASP A 30 3.34 -13.56 6.56
C ASP A 30 3.75 -12.37 5.69
N PHE A 31 3.67 -12.53 4.36
CA PHE A 31 3.98 -11.49 3.39
C PHE A 31 2.91 -11.42 2.30
N ILE A 32 2.44 -10.23 2.00
CA ILE A 32 1.53 -9.95 0.89
C ILE A 32 2.17 -8.90 0.00
N MET A 33 2.26 -9.21 -1.30
CA MET A 33 2.65 -8.23 -2.34
C MET A 33 1.51 -8.10 -3.32
N ALA A 34 1.06 -6.87 -3.59
CA ALA A 34 -0.09 -6.66 -4.44
C ALA A 34 -0.01 -5.37 -5.28
N ASN A 35 -0.51 -5.49 -6.49
CA ASN A 35 -0.78 -4.39 -7.40
C ASN A 35 -2.22 -4.54 -7.91
N PRO A 36 -3.22 -4.16 -7.10
CA PRO A 36 -4.63 -4.30 -7.47
C PRO A 36 -5.03 -3.29 -8.54
N PRO A 37 -6.19 -3.48 -9.21
CA PRO A 37 -6.74 -2.48 -10.12
C PRO A 37 -6.92 -1.13 -9.42
N PHE A 38 -6.34 -0.05 -10.00
CA PHE A 38 -6.43 1.29 -9.41
C PHE A 38 -7.82 1.89 -9.60
N ASN A 39 -8.35 2.50 -8.54
CA ASN A 39 -9.59 3.27 -8.56
C ASN A 39 -10.78 2.50 -9.17
N LEU A 40 -10.86 1.20 -8.93
CA LEU A 40 -11.94 0.36 -9.42
C LEU A 40 -13.29 0.82 -8.85
N SER A 41 -14.21 1.21 -9.73
CA SER A 41 -15.60 1.57 -9.40
C SER A 41 -16.56 0.40 -9.70
N GLY A 42 -17.74 0.45 -9.13
CA GLY A 42 -18.78 -0.56 -9.41
C GLY A 42 -18.39 -1.98 -8.98
N TRP A 43 -17.56 -2.12 -7.96
CA TRP A 43 -17.07 -3.39 -7.43
C TRP A 43 -18.08 -4.11 -6.51
N GLY A 44 -19.33 -3.59 -6.43
CA GLY A 44 -20.43 -4.23 -5.69
C GLY A 44 -20.43 -3.94 -4.19
N ALA A 45 -19.91 -2.80 -3.76
CA ALA A 45 -19.80 -2.38 -2.36
C ALA A 45 -21.14 -2.44 -1.59
N ASP A 46 -22.24 -2.13 -2.24
CA ASP A 46 -23.59 -2.16 -1.68
C ASP A 46 -23.99 -3.52 -1.12
N LYS A 47 -23.51 -4.60 -1.73
CA LYS A 47 -23.77 -5.99 -1.30
C LYS A 47 -22.80 -6.46 -0.22
N LEU A 48 -21.76 -5.70 0.06
CA LEU A 48 -20.68 -6.02 1.00
C LEU A 48 -20.58 -5.02 2.16
N ALA A 49 -21.60 -4.20 2.39
CA ALA A 49 -21.57 -3.14 3.40
C ALA A 49 -21.25 -3.67 4.81
N GLU A 50 -21.74 -4.87 5.16
CA GLU A 50 -21.55 -5.54 6.46
C GLU A 50 -20.41 -6.57 6.45
N ASP A 51 -19.49 -6.52 5.49
CA ASP A 51 -18.41 -7.49 5.39
C ASP A 51 -17.42 -7.36 6.56
N VAL A 52 -17.05 -8.49 7.16
CA VAL A 52 -16.16 -8.56 8.34
C VAL A 52 -14.75 -8.02 8.07
N ARG A 53 -14.35 -7.87 6.82
CA ARG A 53 -13.07 -7.32 6.41
C ARG A 53 -12.97 -5.81 6.61
N TRP A 54 -14.10 -5.09 6.66
CA TRP A 54 -14.14 -3.62 6.76
C TRP A 54 -13.95 -3.13 8.20
N GLN A 55 -12.88 -3.58 8.85
CA GLN A 55 -12.59 -3.27 10.25
C GLN A 55 -12.23 -1.78 10.49
N TYR A 56 -11.81 -1.09 9.45
CA TYR A 56 -11.41 0.32 9.51
C TYR A 56 -12.41 1.28 8.90
N GLY A 57 -13.53 0.76 8.42
CA GLY A 57 -14.63 1.50 7.80
C GLY A 57 -15.03 0.92 6.44
N THR A 58 -16.29 1.10 6.07
CA THR A 58 -16.84 0.57 4.82
C THR A 58 -16.28 1.34 3.62
N PRO A 59 -15.60 0.67 2.67
CA PRO A 59 -15.05 1.33 1.50
C PRO A 59 -16.14 1.85 0.56
N PRO A 60 -15.91 3.00 -0.11
CA PRO A 60 -16.90 3.60 -1.01
C PRO A 60 -17.12 2.77 -2.27
N ALA A 61 -18.36 2.76 -2.78
CA ALA A 61 -18.71 2.09 -4.03
C ALA A 61 -17.97 2.64 -5.26
N GLY A 62 -17.56 3.91 -5.22
CA GLY A 62 -16.85 4.57 -6.30
C GLY A 62 -15.37 4.22 -6.41
N ASN A 63 -14.78 3.61 -5.38
CA ASN A 63 -13.34 3.33 -5.35
C ASN A 63 -12.99 2.16 -4.42
N ALA A 64 -12.39 1.11 -4.96
CA ALA A 64 -12.02 -0.10 -4.22
C ALA A 64 -10.62 -0.05 -3.58
N ASN A 65 -9.87 1.05 -3.66
CA ASN A 65 -8.49 1.09 -3.16
C ASN A 65 -8.39 0.62 -1.70
N PHE A 66 -9.25 1.14 -0.82
CA PHE A 66 -9.28 0.73 0.58
C PHE A 66 -10.03 -0.59 0.83
N ALA A 67 -10.82 -1.09 -0.10
CA ALA A 67 -11.36 -2.45 -0.05
C ALA A 67 -10.22 -3.46 -0.24
N TRP A 68 -9.36 -3.26 -1.23
CA TRP A 68 -8.16 -4.07 -1.44
C TRP A 68 -7.23 -4.03 -0.23
N LEU A 69 -6.94 -2.85 0.30
CA LEU A 69 -6.05 -2.72 1.46
C LEU A 69 -6.61 -3.45 2.69
N GLN A 70 -7.90 -3.28 3.00
CA GLN A 70 -8.53 -3.94 4.14
C GLN A 70 -8.66 -5.46 3.94
N HIS A 71 -8.94 -5.93 2.70
CA HIS A 71 -8.91 -7.35 2.39
C HIS A 71 -7.54 -7.97 2.70
N MET A 72 -6.45 -7.30 2.31
CA MET A 72 -5.09 -7.77 2.59
C MET A 72 -4.75 -7.71 4.08
N ILE A 73 -5.15 -6.66 4.80
CA ILE A 73 -4.95 -6.58 6.26
C ILE A 73 -5.70 -7.70 6.98
N PHE A 74 -6.90 -8.05 6.50
CA PHE A 74 -7.69 -9.16 7.04
C PHE A 74 -6.97 -10.50 6.88
N HIS A 75 -6.31 -10.73 5.74
CA HIS A 75 -5.54 -11.94 5.45
C HIS A 75 -4.09 -11.91 5.99
N LEU A 76 -3.70 -10.87 6.67
CA LEU A 76 -2.35 -10.74 7.20
C LEU A 76 -2.22 -11.49 8.53
N ALA A 77 -1.15 -12.26 8.68
CA ALA A 77 -0.75 -12.90 9.93
C ALA A 77 -0.45 -11.86 11.04
N PRO A 78 -0.44 -12.24 12.33
CA PRO A 78 -0.20 -11.30 13.43
C PRO A 78 1.13 -10.53 13.35
N ALA A 79 2.17 -11.11 12.75
CA ALA A 79 3.46 -10.47 12.51
C ALA A 79 3.71 -10.19 11.02
N GLY A 80 2.64 -10.21 10.20
CA GLY A 80 2.74 -10.13 8.75
C GLY A 80 2.97 -8.70 8.24
N ARG A 81 3.42 -8.62 6.98
CA ARG A 81 3.72 -7.37 6.27
C ARG A 81 3.10 -7.34 4.88
N ILE A 82 2.70 -6.16 4.44
CA ILE A 82 2.17 -5.91 3.10
C ILE A 82 3.06 -4.91 2.38
N GLY A 83 3.37 -5.17 1.10
CA GLY A 83 3.82 -4.19 0.13
C GLY A 83 2.75 -4.04 -0.96
N MET A 84 2.11 -2.89 -1.04
CA MET A 84 0.99 -2.66 -1.95
C MET A 84 1.18 -1.41 -2.78
N VAL A 85 0.86 -1.49 -4.06
CA VAL A 85 0.85 -0.34 -4.97
C VAL A 85 -0.56 0.23 -5.03
N LEU A 86 -0.70 1.53 -4.78
CA LEU A 86 -1.96 2.27 -4.94
C LEU A 86 -1.75 3.57 -5.74
N ALA A 87 -2.79 4.06 -6.39
CA ALA A 87 -2.78 5.38 -6.98
C ALA A 87 -2.60 6.46 -5.90
N ASN A 88 -1.89 7.55 -6.22
CA ASN A 88 -1.57 8.61 -5.25
C ASN A 88 -2.81 9.25 -4.60
N GLY A 89 -3.98 9.21 -5.24
CA GLY A 89 -5.23 9.64 -4.63
C GLY A 89 -5.52 8.97 -3.28
N SER A 90 -5.04 7.73 -3.07
CA SER A 90 -5.20 7.04 -1.79
C SER A 90 -4.54 7.75 -0.61
N LEU A 91 -3.50 8.57 -0.86
CA LEU A 91 -2.77 9.30 0.17
C LEU A 91 -3.56 10.49 0.75
N SER A 92 -4.47 11.07 -0.02
CA SER A 92 -5.11 12.35 0.33
C SER A 92 -6.62 12.41 0.12
N SER A 93 -7.24 11.47 -0.61
CA SER A 93 -8.69 11.47 -0.87
C SER A 93 -9.50 11.45 0.43
N GLN A 94 -10.54 12.29 0.47
CA GLN A 94 -11.54 12.34 1.54
C GLN A 94 -12.91 11.81 1.04
N SER A 95 -13.00 11.46 -0.24
CA SER A 95 -14.24 11.08 -0.89
C SER A 95 -14.80 9.78 -0.33
N GLY A 96 -16.12 9.76 -0.05
CA GLY A 96 -16.82 8.53 0.33
C GLY A 96 -16.32 7.85 1.61
N GLY A 97 -15.69 8.59 2.52
CA GLY A 97 -15.16 8.04 3.76
C GLY A 97 -13.74 7.48 3.67
N GLU A 98 -13.05 7.62 2.53
CA GLU A 98 -11.67 7.15 2.39
C GLU A 98 -10.72 7.79 3.41
N GLY A 99 -10.94 9.07 3.76
CA GLY A 99 -10.16 9.77 4.78
C GLY A 99 -10.31 9.13 6.16
N ASP A 100 -11.52 8.73 6.55
CA ASP A 100 -11.77 8.09 7.83
C ASP A 100 -11.15 6.68 7.89
N ILE A 101 -11.26 5.91 6.81
CA ILE A 101 -10.62 4.59 6.72
C ILE A 101 -9.10 4.74 6.85
N ARG A 102 -8.50 5.68 6.13
CA ARG A 102 -7.06 5.97 6.21
C ARG A 102 -6.66 6.36 7.64
N LYS A 103 -7.39 7.28 8.26
CA LYS A 103 -7.21 7.67 9.67
C LYS A 103 -7.25 6.46 10.61
N ASN A 104 -8.23 5.60 10.47
CA ASN A 104 -8.39 4.43 11.33
C ASN A 104 -7.22 3.43 11.17
N ILE A 105 -6.74 3.21 9.94
CA ILE A 105 -5.58 2.35 9.68
C ILE A 105 -4.29 2.95 10.28
N ILE A 106 -4.11 4.27 10.20
CA ILE A 106 -2.99 4.98 10.80
C ILE A 106 -3.05 4.92 12.32
N ASN A 107 -4.22 5.16 12.92
CA ASN A 107 -4.42 5.09 14.37
C ASN A 107 -4.24 3.67 14.92
N ALA A 108 -4.44 2.65 14.11
CA ALA A 108 -4.12 1.26 14.44
C ALA A 108 -2.61 0.94 14.36
N ASP A 109 -1.78 1.95 14.08
CA ASP A 109 -0.32 1.87 13.94
C ASP A 109 0.16 0.84 12.90
N LEU A 110 -0.58 0.69 11.81
CA LEU A 110 -0.29 -0.31 10.78
C LEU A 110 0.59 0.23 9.65
N VAL A 111 0.54 1.53 9.36
CA VAL A 111 1.33 2.14 8.27
C VAL A 111 2.78 2.32 8.72
N GLU A 112 3.69 1.56 8.11
CA GLU A 112 5.11 1.60 8.45
C GLU A 112 5.88 2.56 7.53
N CYS A 113 5.60 2.51 6.22
CA CYS A 113 6.29 3.36 5.25
C CYS A 113 5.36 3.69 4.07
N ILE A 114 5.50 4.91 3.56
CA ILE A 114 4.90 5.38 2.31
C ILE A 114 6.02 5.85 1.39
N VAL A 115 6.04 5.34 0.15
CA VAL A 115 6.97 5.79 -0.88
C VAL A 115 6.19 6.40 -2.03
N ALA A 116 6.34 7.70 -2.27
CA ALA A 116 5.77 8.34 -3.46
C ALA A 116 6.68 8.04 -4.66
N MET A 117 6.13 7.34 -5.64
CA MET A 117 6.86 6.84 -6.79
C MET A 117 6.84 7.84 -7.96
N PRO A 118 7.82 7.79 -8.88
CA PRO A 118 7.77 8.56 -10.11
C PRO A 118 6.61 8.13 -11.01
N THR A 119 6.21 9.01 -11.91
CA THR A 119 5.26 8.70 -12.98
C THR A 119 5.91 7.79 -14.05
N GLN A 120 5.07 7.22 -14.93
CA GLN A 120 5.52 6.48 -16.11
C GLN A 120 6.23 5.14 -15.80
N LEU A 121 5.92 4.52 -14.66
CA LEU A 121 6.46 3.20 -14.29
C LEU A 121 5.72 2.03 -14.95
N PHE A 122 4.56 2.28 -15.58
CA PHE A 122 3.73 1.24 -16.21
C PHE A 122 3.60 1.45 -17.71
N TYR A 123 3.54 0.35 -18.46
CA TYR A 123 3.38 0.40 -19.92
C TYR A 123 2.04 0.98 -20.36
N THR A 124 0.99 0.75 -19.58
CA THR A 124 -0.41 1.06 -19.96
C THR A 124 -0.96 2.33 -19.32
N THR A 125 -0.31 2.85 -18.29
CA THR A 125 -0.77 4.06 -17.58
C THR A 125 0.41 4.90 -17.12
N GLN A 126 0.20 6.21 -17.06
CA GLN A 126 1.18 7.17 -16.54
C GLN A 126 0.80 7.67 -15.14
N ILE A 127 -0.19 7.05 -14.50
CA ILE A 127 -0.69 7.46 -13.19
C ILE A 127 0.43 7.44 -12.16
N PRO A 128 0.61 8.50 -11.36
CA PRO A 128 1.52 8.46 -10.23
C PRO A 128 0.98 7.52 -9.16
N VAL A 129 1.86 6.70 -8.62
CA VAL A 129 1.52 5.69 -7.61
C VAL A 129 2.35 5.87 -6.35
N SER A 130 1.89 5.26 -5.28
CA SER A 130 2.60 5.14 -4.03
C SER A 130 2.70 3.68 -3.61
N LEU A 131 3.78 3.35 -2.93
CA LEU A 131 3.91 2.09 -2.23
C LEU A 131 3.45 2.28 -0.80
N TRP A 132 2.57 1.40 -0.35
CA TRP A 132 2.10 1.30 1.02
C TRP A 132 2.74 0.09 1.67
N PHE A 133 3.49 0.32 2.73
CA PHE A 133 4.02 -0.76 3.55
C PHE A 133 3.25 -0.81 4.86
N ILE A 134 2.56 -1.92 5.07
CA ILE A 134 1.79 -2.22 6.27
C ILE A 134 2.56 -3.27 7.08
N ASN A 135 2.68 -3.06 8.37
CA ASN A 135 3.34 -3.99 9.26
C ASN A 135 2.56 -4.08 10.58
N LYS A 136 2.08 -5.27 10.93
CA LYS A 136 1.40 -5.53 12.21
C LYS A 136 2.34 -5.60 13.40
N GLN A 137 3.66 -5.70 13.15
CA GLN A 137 4.67 -5.77 14.20
C GLN A 137 5.83 -4.81 13.88
N LYS A 138 5.54 -3.51 13.91
CA LYS A 138 6.52 -2.46 13.65
C LYS A 138 7.58 -2.42 14.76
N LYS A 139 8.84 -2.19 14.40
CA LYS A 139 9.91 -1.87 15.36
C LYS A 139 9.80 -0.42 15.83
N GLN A 140 9.47 0.52 14.93
CA GLN A 140 9.29 1.94 15.23
C GLN A 140 7.81 2.24 15.49
N LEU A 141 7.34 1.93 16.70
CA LEU A 141 5.94 2.13 17.08
C LEU A 141 5.55 3.62 17.03
N GLY A 142 4.34 3.90 16.56
CA GLY A 142 3.79 5.25 16.46
C GLY A 142 4.45 6.13 15.41
N LYS A 143 5.36 5.59 14.57
CA LYS A 143 6.08 6.34 13.54
C LYS A 143 5.83 5.77 12.16
N THR A 144 5.82 6.64 11.15
CA THR A 144 5.71 6.30 9.73
C THR A 144 6.85 6.97 8.97
N LEU A 145 7.53 6.18 8.13
CA LEU A 145 8.54 6.69 7.21
C LEU A 145 7.87 7.20 5.92
N PHE A 146 8.27 8.38 5.47
CA PHE A 146 7.90 8.95 4.17
C PHE A 146 9.12 9.05 3.28
N ILE A 147 9.03 8.55 2.04
CA ILE A 147 10.09 8.65 1.03
C ILE A 147 9.52 9.30 -0.23
N ASP A 148 10.11 10.40 -0.66
CA ASP A 148 9.82 11.05 -1.95
C ASP A 148 10.75 10.53 -3.04
N ALA A 149 10.33 9.49 -3.74
CA ALA A 149 11.06 8.91 -4.87
C ALA A 149 10.61 9.47 -6.24
N ARG A 150 9.74 10.50 -6.28
CA ARG A 150 9.15 11.03 -7.53
C ARG A 150 10.17 11.48 -8.56
N LYS A 151 11.37 11.84 -8.16
CA LYS A 151 12.46 12.28 -9.04
C LYS A 151 13.46 11.17 -9.41
N MET A 152 13.24 9.95 -8.90
CA MET A 152 14.09 8.79 -9.16
C MET A 152 13.80 8.14 -10.53
N GLY A 153 14.69 7.25 -10.93
CA GLY A 153 14.60 6.48 -12.17
C GLY A 153 15.01 7.26 -13.41
N THR A 154 15.23 6.51 -14.48
CA THR A 154 15.63 7.02 -15.79
C THR A 154 14.58 6.68 -16.84
N MET A 155 14.41 7.55 -17.83
CA MET A 155 13.54 7.28 -18.97
C MET A 155 14.21 6.28 -19.91
N VAL A 156 13.64 5.11 -20.06
CA VAL A 156 14.10 4.09 -21.02
C VAL A 156 13.41 4.23 -22.38
N SER A 157 12.29 4.96 -22.40
CA SER A 157 11.60 5.37 -23.62
C SER A 157 10.85 6.69 -23.38
N ARG A 158 10.17 7.20 -24.43
CA ARG A 158 9.33 8.43 -24.29
C ARG A 158 8.18 8.26 -23.29
N LYS A 159 7.79 7.03 -22.94
CA LYS A 159 6.61 6.73 -22.13
C LYS A 159 6.92 5.89 -20.90
N LEU A 160 8.11 5.31 -20.79
CA LEU A 160 8.46 4.38 -19.73
C LEU A 160 9.70 4.86 -18.97
N ARG A 161 9.57 4.85 -17.66
CA ARG A 161 10.62 5.08 -16.69
C ARG A 161 10.94 3.78 -15.96
N GLU A 162 12.19 3.54 -15.66
CA GLU A 162 12.63 2.43 -14.82
C GLU A 162 13.48 2.93 -13.66
N LEU A 163 13.33 2.31 -12.50
CA LEU A 163 14.23 2.53 -11.38
C LEU A 163 15.53 1.79 -11.64
N THR A 164 16.64 2.44 -11.37
CA THR A 164 17.96 1.80 -11.40
C THR A 164 18.16 0.97 -10.13
N ASP A 165 19.12 0.04 -10.15
CA ASP A 165 19.52 -0.70 -8.94
C ASP A 165 19.97 0.24 -7.83
N GLY A 166 20.61 1.37 -8.18
CA GLY A 166 21.00 2.43 -7.25
C GLY A 166 19.80 3.13 -6.61
N ASP A 167 18.72 3.39 -7.38
CA ASP A 167 17.50 3.98 -6.86
C ASP A 167 16.82 3.02 -5.87
N ILE A 168 16.71 1.75 -6.26
CA ILE A 168 16.12 0.70 -5.41
C ILE A 168 16.92 0.56 -4.12
N LYS A 169 18.25 0.45 -4.25
CA LYS A 169 19.15 0.35 -3.09
C LYS A 169 18.98 1.55 -2.14
N LYS A 170 18.89 2.76 -2.67
CA LYS A 170 18.72 3.96 -1.84
C LYS A 170 17.40 3.93 -1.05
N ILE A 171 16.30 3.47 -1.65
CA ILE A 171 15.02 3.31 -0.96
C ILE A 171 15.14 2.25 0.14
N VAL A 172 15.75 1.11 -0.17
CA VAL A 172 15.94 0.00 0.77
C VAL A 172 16.83 0.41 1.95
N ASP A 173 18.00 1.01 1.69
CA ASP A 173 18.92 1.47 2.73
C ASP A 173 18.24 2.49 3.67
N THR A 174 17.40 3.38 3.11
CA THR A 174 16.62 4.36 3.89
C THR A 174 15.59 3.67 4.79
N TYR A 175 14.89 2.67 4.26
CA TYR A 175 13.93 1.89 5.03
C TYR A 175 14.63 1.09 6.14
N GLU A 176 15.76 0.45 5.85
CA GLU A 176 16.52 -0.32 6.84
C GLU A 176 17.03 0.59 7.97
N ALA A 177 17.58 1.76 7.64
CA ALA A 177 18.01 2.76 8.62
C ALA A 177 16.84 3.23 9.51
N PHE A 178 15.64 3.41 8.94
CA PHE A 178 14.44 3.72 9.71
C PHE A 178 14.08 2.58 10.68
N VAL A 179 14.06 1.35 10.20
CA VAL A 179 13.73 0.18 11.01
C VAL A 179 14.71 0.00 12.16
N ASP A 180 15.99 0.32 11.95
CA ASP A 180 17.05 0.24 12.96
C ASP A 180 17.15 1.48 13.86
N GLY A 181 16.33 2.51 13.58
CA GLY A 181 16.27 3.74 14.38
C GLY A 181 17.48 4.66 14.20
N THR A 182 18.22 4.51 13.11
CA THR A 182 19.44 5.28 12.77
C THR A 182 19.21 6.30 11.66
N LEU A 183 18.00 6.35 11.08
CA LEU A 183 17.69 7.27 9.99
C LEU A 183 17.69 8.71 10.45
N GLU A 184 18.38 9.57 9.72
CA GLU A 184 18.26 11.01 9.78
C GLU A 184 17.39 11.50 8.61
N ASP A 185 16.53 12.48 8.88
CA ASP A 185 15.67 13.08 7.86
C ASP A 185 16.51 13.78 6.79
N VAL A 186 16.16 13.57 5.53
CA VAL A 186 16.82 14.21 4.39
C VAL A 186 15.83 15.08 3.65
N LYS A 187 16.01 16.40 3.76
CA LYS A 187 15.12 17.39 3.14
C LYS A 187 14.88 17.11 1.65
N GLY A 188 13.61 16.97 1.29
CA GLY A 188 13.17 16.69 -0.08
C GLY A 188 13.40 15.26 -0.55
N PHE A 189 13.67 14.33 0.39
CA PHE A 189 13.79 12.91 0.07
C PHE A 189 13.10 12.01 1.10
N CYS A 190 13.41 12.10 2.39
CA CYS A 190 12.75 11.27 3.40
C CYS A 190 12.58 12.01 4.73
N ALA A 191 11.51 11.65 5.43
CA ALA A 191 11.25 12.11 6.78
C ALA A 191 10.47 11.04 7.58
N VAL A 192 10.68 11.04 8.89
CA VAL A 192 9.91 10.22 9.82
C VAL A 192 8.91 11.13 10.53
N ALA A 193 7.63 10.77 10.49
CA ALA A 193 6.59 11.48 11.22
C ALA A 193 5.96 10.59 12.30
N ASP A 194 5.66 11.17 13.44
CA ASP A 194 4.85 10.55 14.46
C ASP A 194 3.34 10.74 14.20
N LEU A 195 2.52 10.04 14.98
CA LEU A 195 1.07 10.10 14.84
C LEU A 195 0.51 11.52 14.99
N GLN A 196 1.07 12.33 15.89
CA GLN A 196 0.60 13.70 16.13
C GLN A 196 0.92 14.62 14.94
N GLU A 197 2.05 14.42 14.29
CA GLU A 197 2.44 15.16 13.11
C GLU A 197 1.53 14.80 11.93
N ILE A 198 1.21 13.50 11.75
CA ILE A 198 0.29 13.03 10.72
C ILE A 198 -1.14 13.55 10.98
N GLU A 199 -1.59 13.57 12.23
CA GLU A 199 -2.89 14.12 12.61
C GLU A 199 -3.00 15.62 12.30
N LYS A 200 -1.95 16.42 12.55
CA LYS A 200 -1.90 17.85 12.18
C LYS A 200 -2.03 18.08 10.66
N GLN A 201 -1.76 17.08 9.85
CA GLN A 201 -1.92 17.09 8.40
C GLN A 201 -3.22 16.39 7.95
N ASP A 202 -4.24 16.30 8.81
CA ASP A 202 -5.53 15.65 8.52
C ASP A 202 -5.38 14.21 7.99
N PHE A 203 -4.40 13.49 8.50
CA PHE A 203 -4.07 12.12 8.06
C PHE A 203 -3.76 12.01 6.56
N ILE A 204 -3.32 13.08 5.92
CA ILE A 204 -2.80 13.07 4.55
C ILE A 204 -1.37 12.51 4.58
N LEU A 205 -1.10 11.53 3.71
CA LEU A 205 0.18 10.79 3.67
C LEU A 205 1.06 11.18 2.46
N THR A 206 0.87 12.36 1.91
CA THR A 206 1.70 12.83 0.78
C THR A 206 3.05 13.31 1.29
N PRO A 207 4.17 12.65 0.86
CA PRO A 207 5.53 13.07 1.21
C PRO A 207 5.90 14.43 0.68
#